data_f605df0f5ddda80973f24082e85eeb68
#
_entry.id   f605df0f5ddda80973f24082e85eeb68
#
_cell.length_a   1.000
_cell.length_b   1.000
_cell.length_c   1.000
_cell.angle_alpha   90.00
_cell.angle_beta   90.00
_cell.angle_gamma   90.00
#
_symmetry.space_group_name_H-M   'P 1'
#
loop_
_entity.id
_entity.type
_entity.pdbx_description
1 polymer ?
#
loop_
_entity_poly.entity_id
_entity_poly.type
_entity_poly.pdbx_seq_one_letter_code
_entity_poly.pdbx_strand_id
1 'polypeptide(L)'
;MGRSVFAAVATAALCVYGAGAARAEPRAVLQGEVGDDLRDRIERAMGDTDRPPQNRFQLRRQAREAAEDAIAVLRSEGYYAYGVDAGLTEGESPQAYVEVEPGPRFLFADPDIAWTGEAPNPETQTAARQAMQIEPGAPGRAAEVVAAEGRILAAVQRAGYADVSADTREVIVDHEDDTVRPTFRIAAGDLVRLDGIDLDTEGRTNPAWLERLKPWEPGAVYAPDSIAELERRLLDTGVYDSVTVALAPTDALTEEGYRPVIVGLADREPRTIELGASYSTSEGFGLDARWTRYNVLGRADTLAVVGRLSEMDSRLGADLTLPHWRRPAQTFHADADIYRTKTDAYEETGVGVAADVRRRYGANSFVTVGTSLDFSKTDEKDARSLSALGRELVTAAVFGAVSLDRSNDPLDPTQGWRVDGRFEPTYIVGDESLPYLEVSTQGTAYLPLDEQARTVIAGRLRVGSLVGGKLDEVPASRRFYAGGGGSVRGYAYQAVGPRLADDTPQGGLSLLEVSLEARRQITDRWGVVAFVDAGSVGEDQIPSGDNLSVGIGVGVRYDLGFGPIRADVAFPLDTDKRDAGVQIYLSIGQAF
;
A
#
# COMPACT_ATOMS: atom_id res chain seq x y z
N MET A 1 19.06 -16.44 -58.25
CA MET A 1 17.81 -17.18 -58.18
C MET A 1 17.41 -17.19 -56.71
N GLY A 2 16.68 -16.33 -56.09
CA GLY A 2 15.42 -15.68 -56.44
C GLY A 2 14.23 -16.49 -55.94
N ARG A 3 13.71 -16.16 -54.74
CA ARG A 3 12.28 -16.25 -54.48
C ARG A 3 11.91 -15.65 -53.13
N SER A 4 11.34 -14.48 -53.21
CA SER A 4 10.59 -13.75 -52.17
C SER A 4 9.36 -14.56 -51.74
N VAL A 5 9.08 -14.61 -50.44
CA VAL A 5 7.77 -15.00 -49.90
C VAL A 5 7.19 -13.79 -49.18
N PHE A 6 6.25 -13.13 -49.81
CA PHE A 6 5.34 -12.15 -49.23
C PHE A 6 4.33 -12.88 -48.36
N ALA A 7 4.27 -12.57 -47.10
CA ALA A 7 3.18 -12.97 -46.22
C ALA A 7 2.07 -11.91 -46.26
N ALA A 8 0.89 -12.34 -46.65
CA ALA A 8 -0.32 -11.53 -46.74
C ALA A 8 -0.81 -11.17 -45.33
N VAL A 9 -0.91 -9.87 -45.04
CA VAL A 9 -1.64 -9.33 -43.89
C VAL A 9 -3.12 -9.33 -44.26
N ALA A 10 -3.89 -10.21 -43.63
CA ALA A 10 -5.34 -10.23 -43.74
C ALA A 10 -5.91 -9.06 -42.94
N THR A 11 -6.38 -8.03 -43.62
CA THR A 11 -7.15 -6.92 -43.08
C THR A 11 -8.57 -7.40 -42.77
N ALA A 12 -8.85 -7.75 -41.52
CA ALA A 12 -10.22 -7.95 -41.05
C ALA A 12 -10.85 -6.57 -40.79
N ALA A 13 -11.62 -6.09 -41.75
CA ALA A 13 -12.51 -4.95 -41.56
C ALA A 13 -13.67 -5.39 -40.65
N LEU A 14 -13.61 -5.04 -39.37
CA LEU A 14 -14.76 -5.15 -38.46
C LEU A 14 -15.73 -4.02 -38.84
N CYS A 15 -16.83 -4.35 -39.49
CA CYS A 15 -18.00 -3.50 -39.57
C CYS A 15 -18.59 -3.39 -38.18
N VAL A 16 -18.24 -2.34 -37.46
CA VAL A 16 -18.98 -1.92 -36.26
C VAL A 16 -20.30 -1.32 -36.78
N TYR A 17 -21.33 -2.11 -36.72
CA TYR A 17 -22.71 -1.59 -36.76
C TYR A 17 -22.84 -0.70 -35.53
N GLY A 18 -22.87 0.60 -35.73
CA GLY A 18 -23.24 1.59 -34.72
C GLY A 18 -24.70 1.36 -34.33
N ALA A 19 -24.91 0.57 -33.26
CA ALA A 19 -26.09 0.73 -32.47
C ALA A 19 -25.96 2.13 -31.87
N GLY A 20 -26.76 3.08 -32.39
CA GLY A 20 -26.88 4.40 -31.81
C GLY A 20 -27.25 4.19 -30.34
N ALA A 21 -26.34 4.47 -29.43
CA ALA A 21 -26.66 4.64 -28.03
C ALA A 21 -27.74 5.73 -28.02
N ALA A 22 -28.94 5.39 -27.60
CA ALA A 22 -29.97 6.38 -27.32
C ALA A 22 -29.34 7.33 -26.31
N ARG A 23 -29.09 8.57 -26.73
CA ARG A 23 -28.59 9.60 -25.86
C ARG A 23 -29.70 9.81 -24.85
N ALA A 24 -29.41 9.61 -23.58
CA ALA A 24 -30.33 9.92 -22.49
C ALA A 24 -30.72 11.38 -22.65
N GLU A 25 -32.03 11.66 -22.66
CA GLU A 25 -32.56 13.03 -22.79
C GLU A 25 -32.78 13.60 -21.39
N PRO A 26 -32.49 14.90 -21.16
CA PRO A 26 -32.75 15.51 -19.88
C PRO A 26 -34.24 15.38 -19.51
N ARG A 27 -34.53 15.10 -18.22
CA ARG A 27 -35.92 14.96 -17.73
C ARG A 27 -36.75 16.22 -17.94
N ALA A 28 -36.15 17.39 -17.86
CA ALA A 28 -36.74 18.67 -18.17
C ALA A 28 -35.65 19.65 -18.64
N VAL A 29 -36.05 20.62 -19.43
CA VAL A 29 -35.18 21.71 -19.88
C VAL A 29 -35.17 22.82 -18.83
N LEU A 30 -33.99 23.19 -18.34
CA LEU A 30 -33.84 24.30 -17.40
C LEU A 30 -33.91 25.65 -18.13
N GLN A 31 -34.83 26.52 -17.69
CA GLN A 31 -35.00 27.87 -18.18
C GLN A 31 -34.75 28.90 -17.06
N GLY A 32 -34.56 30.17 -17.42
CA GLY A 32 -34.26 31.26 -16.48
C GLY A 32 -32.79 31.70 -16.47
N GLU A 33 -32.52 32.84 -15.85
CA GLU A 33 -31.16 33.39 -15.68
C GLU A 33 -30.48 32.78 -14.46
N VAL A 34 -29.81 31.67 -14.66
CA VAL A 34 -29.10 30.95 -13.61
C VAL A 34 -27.61 30.95 -13.96
N GLY A 35 -26.74 31.28 -13.00
CA GLY A 35 -25.28 31.24 -13.20
C GLY A 35 -24.79 29.82 -13.54
N ASP A 36 -23.72 29.72 -14.33
CA ASP A 36 -23.25 28.46 -14.93
C ASP A 36 -23.06 27.35 -13.90
N ASP A 37 -22.36 27.60 -12.78
CA ASP A 37 -22.13 26.60 -11.72
C ASP A 37 -23.42 26.07 -11.07
N LEU A 38 -24.41 26.96 -10.87
CA LEU A 38 -25.68 26.57 -10.29
C LEU A 38 -26.53 25.83 -11.31
N ARG A 39 -26.50 26.25 -12.57
CA ARG A 39 -27.14 25.58 -13.71
C ARG A 39 -26.66 24.13 -13.82
N ASP A 40 -25.35 23.90 -13.85
CA ASP A 40 -24.75 22.58 -13.94
C ASP A 40 -25.14 21.67 -12.75
N ARG A 41 -25.33 22.24 -11.55
CA ARG A 41 -25.78 21.48 -10.38
C ARG A 41 -27.25 21.10 -10.47
N ILE A 42 -28.09 22.03 -10.91
CA ILE A 42 -29.53 21.79 -11.09
C ILE A 42 -29.76 20.76 -12.20
N GLU A 43 -29.11 20.90 -13.35
CA GLU A 43 -29.23 19.96 -14.48
C GLU A 43 -28.77 18.53 -14.08
N ARG A 44 -27.69 18.43 -13.33
CA ARG A 44 -27.22 17.13 -12.79
C ARG A 44 -28.20 16.51 -11.80
N ALA A 45 -28.86 17.33 -10.96
CA ALA A 45 -29.84 16.85 -9.99
C ALA A 45 -31.12 16.40 -10.66
N MET A 46 -31.60 17.18 -11.65
CA MET A 46 -32.75 16.81 -12.45
C MET A 46 -32.53 15.53 -13.24
N GLY A 47 -31.26 15.29 -13.68
CA GLY A 47 -30.86 14.06 -14.36
C GLY A 47 -31.53 13.82 -15.71
N ASP A 48 -31.19 12.66 -16.30
CA ASP A 48 -31.70 12.23 -17.59
C ASP A 48 -32.78 11.16 -17.47
N THR A 49 -33.51 10.92 -18.53
CA THR A 49 -34.50 9.84 -18.62
C THR A 49 -34.07 8.79 -19.66
N ASP A 50 -34.06 7.53 -19.25
CA ASP A 50 -33.78 6.39 -20.13
C ASP A 50 -35.00 5.97 -20.98
N ARG A 51 -36.18 6.49 -20.61
CA ARG A 51 -37.46 6.15 -21.27
C ARG A 51 -38.22 7.42 -21.61
N PRO A 52 -38.47 7.71 -22.89
CA PRO A 52 -39.26 8.85 -23.30
C PRO A 52 -40.68 8.73 -22.73
N PRO A 53 -41.25 9.83 -22.25
CA PRO A 53 -42.59 9.84 -21.68
C PRO A 53 -43.67 9.51 -22.74
N GLN A 54 -44.60 8.63 -22.39
CA GLN A 54 -45.59 8.11 -23.32
C GLN A 54 -46.83 9.01 -23.49
N ASN A 55 -47.03 9.98 -22.57
CA ASN A 55 -48.17 10.87 -22.60
C ASN A 55 -47.92 12.17 -21.83
N ARG A 56 -48.82 13.18 -22.03
CA ARG A 56 -48.73 14.49 -21.34
C ARG A 56 -48.81 14.42 -19.81
N PHE A 57 -49.41 13.38 -19.24
CA PHE A 57 -49.46 13.20 -17.79
C PHE A 57 -48.10 12.83 -17.21
N GLN A 58 -47.40 11.94 -17.88
CA GLN A 58 -46.03 11.55 -17.48
C GLN A 58 -45.08 12.74 -17.64
N LEU A 59 -45.17 13.52 -18.72
CA LEU A 59 -44.40 14.75 -18.89
C LEU A 59 -44.61 15.77 -17.77
N ARG A 60 -45.87 16.00 -17.36
CA ARG A 60 -46.16 16.88 -16.24
C ARG A 60 -45.65 16.38 -14.91
N ARG A 61 -45.59 15.05 -14.72
CA ARG A 61 -45.00 14.44 -13.54
C ARG A 61 -43.48 14.64 -13.53
N GLN A 62 -42.83 14.40 -14.66
CA GLN A 62 -41.38 14.64 -14.81
C GLN A 62 -41.00 16.10 -14.56
N ALA A 63 -41.78 17.05 -15.10
CA ALA A 63 -41.55 18.47 -14.86
C ALA A 63 -41.65 18.82 -13.37
N ARG A 64 -42.63 18.26 -12.64
CA ARG A 64 -42.75 18.47 -11.19
C ARG A 64 -41.63 17.84 -10.37
N GLU A 65 -41.27 16.61 -10.68
CA GLU A 65 -40.14 15.92 -10.03
C GLU A 65 -38.82 16.68 -10.27
N ALA A 66 -38.59 17.13 -11.51
CA ALA A 66 -37.43 17.97 -11.84
C ALA A 66 -37.44 19.34 -11.11
N ALA A 67 -38.62 19.96 -10.91
CA ALA A 67 -38.72 21.17 -10.13
C ALA A 67 -38.43 20.95 -8.63
N GLU A 68 -38.88 19.84 -8.06
CA GLU A 68 -38.54 19.44 -6.68
C GLU A 68 -37.05 19.25 -6.51
N ASP A 69 -36.37 18.58 -7.48
CA ASP A 69 -34.92 18.44 -7.50
C ASP A 69 -34.20 19.79 -7.62
N ALA A 70 -34.69 20.70 -8.50
CA ALA A 70 -34.15 22.05 -8.62
C ALA A 70 -34.29 22.85 -7.32
N ILE A 71 -35.43 22.77 -6.65
CA ILE A 71 -35.67 23.40 -5.34
C ILE A 71 -34.72 22.86 -4.29
N ALA A 72 -34.49 21.55 -4.27
CA ALA A 72 -33.54 20.93 -3.34
C ALA A 72 -32.12 21.47 -3.53
N VAL A 73 -31.65 21.62 -4.79
CA VAL A 73 -30.37 22.24 -5.10
C VAL A 73 -30.33 23.70 -4.67
N LEU A 74 -31.34 24.51 -5.01
CA LEU A 74 -31.39 25.92 -4.63
C LEU A 74 -31.23 26.07 -3.11
N ARG A 75 -32.01 25.34 -2.33
CA ARG A 75 -31.93 25.35 -0.86
C ARG A 75 -30.56 24.87 -0.35
N SER A 76 -29.99 23.84 -0.96
CA SER A 76 -28.68 23.34 -0.55
C SER A 76 -27.56 24.34 -0.79
N GLU A 77 -27.70 25.21 -1.80
CA GLU A 77 -26.72 26.22 -2.19
C GLU A 77 -26.95 27.59 -1.53
N GLY A 78 -27.98 27.71 -0.70
CA GLY A 78 -28.28 28.92 0.06
C GLY A 78 -29.23 29.90 -0.64
N TYR A 79 -30.02 29.46 -1.58
CA TYR A 79 -31.07 30.25 -2.20
C TYR A 79 -32.43 29.87 -1.60
N TYR A 80 -33.06 30.76 -0.83
CA TYR A 80 -34.30 30.46 -0.12
C TYR A 80 -35.47 31.31 -0.60
N ALA A 81 -35.20 32.45 -1.28
CA ALA A 81 -36.20 33.32 -1.89
C ALA A 81 -36.34 33.08 -3.40
N TYR A 82 -36.42 31.82 -3.79
CA TYR A 82 -36.47 31.38 -5.18
C TYR A 82 -37.88 31.36 -5.74
N GLY A 83 -38.01 31.53 -7.07
CA GLY A 83 -39.17 31.18 -7.87
C GLY A 83 -38.88 29.95 -8.71
N VAL A 84 -39.74 28.93 -8.67
CA VAL A 84 -39.62 27.74 -9.53
C VAL A 84 -40.99 27.36 -10.08
N ASP A 85 -41.11 27.41 -11.40
CA ASP A 85 -42.30 27.02 -12.13
C ASP A 85 -42.00 25.83 -13.06
N ALA A 86 -42.90 24.85 -13.09
CA ALA A 86 -42.75 23.65 -13.93
C ALA A 86 -43.90 23.56 -14.94
N GLY A 87 -43.57 23.36 -16.19
CA GLY A 87 -44.55 23.32 -17.26
C GLY A 87 -44.19 22.45 -18.45
N LEU A 88 -45.01 22.55 -19.47
CA LEU A 88 -44.80 21.93 -20.76
C LEU A 88 -44.72 22.99 -21.83
N THR A 89 -43.77 22.87 -22.74
CA THR A 89 -43.72 23.75 -23.92
C THR A 89 -44.95 23.58 -24.81
N GLU A 90 -45.36 24.65 -25.50
CA GLU A 90 -46.44 24.59 -26.48
C GLU A 90 -45.92 23.99 -27.80
N GLY A 91 -46.77 23.19 -28.48
CA GLY A 91 -46.43 22.62 -29.79
C GLY A 91 -46.87 21.16 -29.96
N GLU A 92 -46.53 20.60 -31.13
CA GLU A 92 -46.86 19.20 -31.47
C GLU A 92 -46.01 18.16 -30.69
N SER A 93 -44.83 18.55 -30.23
CA SER A 93 -43.93 17.73 -29.41
C SER A 93 -43.57 18.48 -28.12
N PRO A 94 -44.46 18.47 -27.10
CA PRO A 94 -44.24 19.20 -25.87
C PRO A 94 -43.08 18.58 -25.07
N GLN A 95 -42.20 19.43 -24.51
CA GLN A 95 -41.13 19.05 -23.62
C GLN A 95 -41.39 19.57 -22.21
N ALA A 96 -40.94 18.83 -21.19
CA ALA A 96 -40.98 19.32 -19.83
C ALA A 96 -39.92 20.43 -19.64
N TYR A 97 -40.29 21.51 -18.97
CA TYR A 97 -39.37 22.55 -18.57
C TYR A 97 -39.53 22.92 -17.10
N VAL A 98 -38.44 23.41 -16.52
CA VAL A 98 -38.39 24.04 -15.19
C VAL A 98 -37.79 25.41 -15.35
N GLU A 99 -38.58 26.44 -15.05
CA GLU A 99 -38.14 27.84 -15.03
C GLU A 99 -37.72 28.20 -13.61
N VAL A 100 -36.46 28.69 -13.45
CA VAL A 100 -35.85 28.97 -12.16
C VAL A 100 -35.44 30.43 -12.07
N GLU A 101 -35.94 31.11 -11.04
CA GLU A 101 -35.47 32.40 -10.58
C GLU A 101 -34.81 32.22 -9.21
N PRO A 102 -33.47 32.19 -9.11
CA PRO A 102 -32.78 31.84 -7.85
C PRO A 102 -33.02 32.83 -6.71
N GLY A 103 -33.26 34.09 -7.03
CA GLY A 103 -33.33 35.16 -6.05
C GLY A 103 -31.96 35.49 -5.42
N PRO A 104 -31.92 36.24 -4.31
CA PRO A 104 -30.69 36.54 -3.59
C PRO A 104 -30.13 35.30 -2.93
N ARG A 105 -28.79 35.21 -2.84
CA ARG A 105 -28.12 34.16 -2.09
C ARG A 105 -27.98 34.57 -0.64
N PHE A 106 -28.51 33.76 0.27
CA PHE A 106 -28.48 34.00 1.69
C PHE A 106 -27.07 33.71 2.25
N LEU A 107 -26.62 34.51 3.20
CA LEU A 107 -25.32 34.45 3.80
C LEU A 107 -25.39 34.02 5.26
N PHE A 108 -24.35 33.34 5.78
CA PHE A 108 -24.32 33.02 7.18
C PHE A 108 -24.20 34.26 8.06
N ALA A 109 -24.99 34.29 9.14
CA ALA A 109 -24.92 35.29 10.19
C ALA A 109 -25.02 34.61 11.55
N ASP A 110 -24.29 35.13 12.53
CA ASP A 110 -24.34 34.76 13.94
C ASP A 110 -24.41 33.25 14.23
N PRO A 111 -23.46 32.42 13.69
CA PRO A 111 -23.44 31.00 14.01
C PRO A 111 -23.11 30.78 15.48
N ASP A 112 -23.89 29.94 16.18
CA ASP A 112 -23.73 29.73 17.62
C ASP A 112 -23.78 28.23 18.02
N ILE A 113 -23.21 27.93 19.20
CA ILE A 113 -23.25 26.62 19.84
C ILE A 113 -24.03 26.76 21.16
N ALA A 114 -25.19 26.14 21.22
CA ALA A 114 -26.00 26.03 22.43
C ALA A 114 -25.70 24.69 23.14
N TRP A 115 -25.08 24.77 24.29
CA TRP A 115 -24.82 23.59 25.10
C TRP A 115 -26.12 23.11 25.77
N THR A 116 -26.43 21.82 25.58
CA THR A 116 -27.53 21.14 26.27
C THR A 116 -26.97 20.32 27.41
N GLY A 117 -27.43 20.61 28.66
CA GLY A 117 -26.85 20.05 29.87
C GLY A 117 -25.63 20.82 30.39
N GLU A 118 -24.66 20.13 30.99
CA GLU A 118 -23.44 20.75 31.50
C GLU A 118 -22.49 21.08 30.33
N ALA A 119 -22.08 22.35 30.26
CA ALA A 119 -21.16 22.79 29.22
C ALA A 119 -19.74 22.27 29.50
N PRO A 120 -18.95 21.91 28.48
CA PRO A 120 -17.58 21.49 28.68
C PRO A 120 -16.71 22.63 29.20
N ASN A 121 -15.48 22.33 29.60
CA ASN A 121 -14.55 23.35 30.11
C ASN A 121 -14.32 24.47 29.05
N PRO A 122 -13.90 25.68 29.51
CA PRO A 122 -13.77 26.86 28.62
C PRO A 122 -12.81 26.68 27.45
N GLU A 123 -11.78 25.87 27.62
CA GLU A 123 -10.82 25.54 26.56
C GLU A 123 -11.49 24.74 25.44
N THR A 124 -12.26 23.71 25.81
CA THR A 124 -13.03 22.89 24.87
C THR A 124 -14.12 23.72 24.17
N GLN A 125 -14.81 24.62 24.89
CA GLN A 125 -15.79 25.53 24.26
C GLN A 125 -15.14 26.41 23.19
N THR A 126 -13.93 26.92 23.48
CA THR A 126 -13.16 27.73 22.53
C THR A 126 -12.74 26.90 21.31
N ALA A 127 -12.23 25.69 21.53
CA ALA A 127 -11.85 24.76 20.46
C ALA A 127 -13.04 24.38 19.58
N ALA A 128 -14.22 24.13 20.17
CA ALA A 128 -15.45 23.83 19.44
C ALA A 128 -15.90 25.00 18.55
N ARG A 129 -15.85 26.23 19.07
CA ARG A 129 -16.16 27.44 18.26
C ARG A 129 -15.17 27.62 17.11
N GLN A 130 -13.88 27.42 17.33
CA GLN A 130 -12.88 27.48 16.26
C GLN A 130 -13.06 26.38 15.21
N ALA A 131 -13.44 25.18 15.65
CA ALA A 131 -13.67 24.04 14.77
C ALA A 131 -14.92 24.18 13.90
N MET A 132 -15.89 25.01 14.29
CA MET A 132 -17.12 25.26 13.54
C MET A 132 -16.82 25.77 12.12
N GLN A 133 -15.87 26.68 11.96
CA GLN A 133 -15.39 27.20 10.68
C GLN A 133 -16.51 27.71 9.76
N ILE A 134 -17.55 28.32 10.32
CA ILE A 134 -18.56 29.08 9.58
C ILE A 134 -18.20 30.55 9.70
N GLU A 135 -17.90 31.18 8.58
CA GLU A 135 -17.56 32.59 8.53
C GLU A 135 -18.82 33.40 8.25
N PRO A 136 -19.17 34.43 9.08
CA PRO A 136 -20.24 35.36 8.76
C PRO A 136 -19.99 36.01 7.39
N GLY A 137 -21.05 36.09 6.56
CA GLY A 137 -20.96 36.60 5.19
C GLY A 137 -20.58 35.55 4.13
N ALA A 138 -20.22 34.33 4.51
CA ALA A 138 -20.06 33.22 3.57
C ALA A 138 -21.45 32.70 3.10
N PRO A 139 -21.54 32.07 1.92
CA PRO A 139 -22.78 31.51 1.41
C PRO A 139 -23.41 30.48 2.34
N GLY A 140 -24.70 30.61 2.64
CA GLY A 140 -25.48 29.80 3.58
C GLY A 140 -25.79 28.39 3.08
N ARG A 141 -24.79 27.60 2.73
CA ARG A 141 -24.91 26.25 2.20
C ARG A 141 -25.29 25.24 3.27
N ALA A 142 -26.26 24.39 2.98
CA ALA A 142 -26.68 23.33 3.92
C ALA A 142 -25.53 22.32 4.21
N ALA A 143 -24.70 22.02 3.24
CA ALA A 143 -23.54 21.12 3.43
C ALA A 143 -22.53 21.66 4.46
N GLU A 144 -22.30 22.98 4.50
CA GLU A 144 -21.41 23.61 5.47
C GLU A 144 -21.97 23.54 6.90
N VAL A 145 -23.28 23.63 7.07
CA VAL A 145 -23.93 23.47 8.38
C VAL A 145 -23.72 22.03 8.90
N VAL A 146 -23.93 21.03 8.04
CA VAL A 146 -23.72 19.62 8.42
C VAL A 146 -22.24 19.34 8.73
N ALA A 147 -21.34 19.86 7.90
CA ALA A 147 -19.90 19.70 8.10
C ALA A 147 -19.42 20.40 9.39
N ALA A 148 -19.96 21.58 9.70
CA ALA A 148 -19.65 22.31 10.93
C ALA A 148 -20.03 21.53 12.18
N GLU A 149 -21.23 20.93 12.21
CA GLU A 149 -21.65 20.08 13.33
C GLU A 149 -20.69 18.91 13.54
N GLY A 150 -20.29 18.21 12.47
CA GLY A 150 -19.30 17.14 12.56
C GLY A 150 -17.93 17.61 13.09
N ARG A 151 -17.49 18.81 12.68
CA ARG A 151 -16.23 19.41 13.19
C ARG A 151 -16.32 19.78 14.66
N ILE A 152 -17.45 20.32 15.11
CA ILE A 152 -17.71 20.64 16.52
C ILE A 152 -17.65 19.36 17.36
N LEU A 153 -18.41 18.31 16.98
CA LEU A 153 -18.42 17.03 17.68
C LEU A 153 -17.03 16.43 17.78
N ALA A 154 -16.28 16.40 16.68
CA ALA A 154 -14.92 15.88 16.64
C ALA A 154 -13.96 16.69 17.53
N ALA A 155 -14.13 18.00 17.66
CA ALA A 155 -13.30 18.84 18.52
C ALA A 155 -13.58 18.56 20.00
N VAL A 156 -14.85 18.44 20.38
CA VAL A 156 -15.28 18.13 21.75
C VAL A 156 -14.84 16.71 22.14
N GLN A 157 -15.00 15.75 21.22
CA GLN A 157 -14.57 14.37 21.44
C GLN A 157 -13.05 14.26 21.65
N ARG A 158 -12.26 14.98 20.84
CA ARG A 158 -10.79 15.04 21.02
C ARG A 158 -10.34 15.67 22.32
N ALA A 159 -11.20 16.53 22.91
CA ALA A 159 -10.92 17.13 24.23
C ALA A 159 -11.27 16.20 25.41
N GLY A 160 -11.74 14.97 25.14
CA GLY A 160 -12.01 13.97 26.17
C GLY A 160 -13.48 13.70 26.47
N TYR A 161 -14.40 14.36 25.80
CA TYR A 161 -15.84 14.17 25.97
C TYR A 161 -16.33 13.10 24.98
N ALA A 162 -16.13 11.83 25.33
CA ALA A 162 -16.36 10.71 24.42
C ALA A 162 -17.82 10.55 23.99
N ASP A 163 -18.77 10.89 24.86
CA ASP A 163 -20.21 10.71 24.65
C ASP A 163 -20.90 11.95 24.08
N VAL A 164 -20.11 12.89 23.53
CA VAL A 164 -20.65 14.08 22.87
C VAL A 164 -21.66 13.70 21.77
N SER A 165 -22.80 14.36 21.79
CA SER A 165 -23.85 14.15 20.80
C SER A 165 -24.46 15.49 20.35
N ALA A 166 -25.04 15.51 19.17
CA ALA A 166 -25.81 16.64 18.68
C ALA A 166 -27.30 16.33 18.77
N ASP A 167 -28.03 17.25 19.37
CA ASP A 167 -29.49 17.33 19.27
C ASP A 167 -29.88 17.96 17.91
N THR A 168 -31.19 17.96 17.61
CA THR A 168 -31.68 18.63 16.40
C THR A 168 -31.23 20.09 16.38
N ARG A 169 -30.40 20.45 15.41
CA ARG A 169 -29.95 21.83 15.18
C ARG A 169 -31.12 22.74 14.77
N GLU A 170 -31.01 23.98 15.12
CA GLU A 170 -31.93 25.01 14.68
C GLU A 170 -31.27 25.88 13.59
N VAL A 171 -31.93 26.05 12.45
CA VAL A 171 -31.43 26.88 11.36
C VAL A 171 -32.52 27.87 10.98
N ILE A 172 -32.32 29.13 11.36
CA ILE A 172 -33.25 30.21 11.03
C ILE A 172 -32.83 30.82 9.70
N VAL A 173 -33.76 30.80 8.73
CA VAL A 173 -33.60 31.50 7.46
C VAL A 173 -34.39 32.79 7.56
N ASP A 174 -33.69 33.91 7.59
CA ASP A 174 -34.28 35.26 7.70
C ASP A 174 -34.37 35.90 6.32
N HIS A 175 -35.59 36.11 5.87
CA HIS A 175 -35.89 36.71 4.55
C HIS A 175 -35.87 38.25 4.57
N GLU A 176 -35.72 38.89 5.75
CA GLU A 176 -35.64 40.37 5.81
C GLU A 176 -34.22 40.85 5.49
N ASP A 177 -33.21 40.10 5.95
CA ASP A 177 -31.76 40.40 5.78
C ASP A 177 -31.04 39.41 4.88
N ASP A 178 -31.70 38.44 4.26
CA ASP A 178 -31.14 37.37 3.43
C ASP A 178 -30.04 36.57 4.18
N THR A 179 -30.33 36.21 5.44
CA THR A 179 -29.35 35.52 6.29
C THR A 179 -29.78 34.12 6.73
N VAL A 180 -28.78 33.26 7.03
CA VAL A 180 -28.93 31.93 7.63
C VAL A 180 -28.19 31.91 8.96
N ARG A 181 -28.93 31.67 10.06
CA ARG A 181 -28.40 31.63 11.42
C ARG A 181 -28.49 30.22 11.97
N PRO A 182 -27.43 29.43 11.89
CA PRO A 182 -27.38 28.08 12.46
C PRO A 182 -27.06 28.13 13.94
N THR A 183 -27.82 27.40 14.76
CA THR A 183 -27.54 27.12 16.16
C THR A 183 -27.37 25.64 16.34
N PHE A 184 -26.16 25.21 16.74
CA PHE A 184 -25.82 23.82 17.00
C PHE A 184 -26.13 23.49 18.45
N ARG A 185 -27.01 22.53 18.69
CA ARG A 185 -27.41 22.08 20.02
C ARG A 185 -26.56 20.86 20.38
N ILE A 186 -25.58 21.03 21.28
CA ILE A 186 -24.58 20.02 21.60
C ILE A 186 -24.68 19.63 23.07
N ALA A 187 -24.83 18.32 23.33
CA ALA A 187 -24.65 17.70 24.65
C ALA A 187 -23.21 17.21 24.76
N ALA A 188 -22.41 17.83 25.62
CA ALA A 188 -20.99 17.44 25.75
C ALA A 188 -20.83 16.08 26.44
N GLY A 189 -21.68 15.74 27.38
CA GLY A 189 -21.47 14.62 28.29
C GLY A 189 -20.38 14.91 29.32
N ASP A 190 -19.91 13.88 30.01
CA ASP A 190 -18.88 13.98 31.01
C ASP A 190 -17.47 13.86 30.40
N LEU A 191 -16.48 14.46 31.06
CA LEU A 191 -15.07 14.25 30.73
C LEU A 191 -14.67 12.81 31.08
N VAL A 192 -14.33 12.00 30.06
CA VAL A 192 -14.00 10.59 30.24
C VAL A 192 -12.52 10.41 30.54
N ARG A 193 -12.23 9.61 31.56
CA ARG A 193 -10.89 9.12 31.88
C ARG A 193 -10.83 7.61 31.61
N LEU A 194 -9.78 7.18 30.93
CA LEU A 194 -9.58 5.79 30.55
C LEU A 194 -9.02 4.95 31.70
N ASP A 195 -9.43 3.70 31.78
CA ASP A 195 -8.83 2.68 32.62
C ASP A 195 -8.07 1.62 31.81
N GLY A 196 -8.01 0.41 32.28
CA GLY A 196 -7.45 -0.77 31.63
C GLY A 196 -8.30 -1.29 30.46
N ILE A 197 -7.90 -2.45 29.97
CA ILE A 197 -8.59 -3.15 28.89
C ILE A 197 -9.45 -4.27 29.48
N ASP A 198 -10.71 -4.33 29.08
CA ASP A 198 -11.59 -5.47 29.28
C ASP A 198 -11.62 -6.30 27.99
N LEU A 199 -11.06 -7.52 28.07
CA LEU A 199 -10.88 -8.37 26.89
C LEU A 199 -12.07 -9.31 26.69
N ASP A 200 -12.75 -9.16 25.57
CA ASP A 200 -13.80 -10.05 25.08
C ASP A 200 -13.25 -10.91 23.94
N THR A 201 -12.99 -12.19 24.22
CA THR A 201 -12.48 -13.13 23.21
C THR A 201 -12.71 -14.58 23.61
N GLU A 202 -13.04 -15.42 22.62
CA GLU A 202 -12.98 -16.87 22.74
C GLU A 202 -11.60 -17.44 22.34
N GLY A 203 -10.68 -16.55 21.91
CA GLY A 203 -9.36 -16.88 21.39
C GLY A 203 -8.31 -17.11 22.46
N ARG A 204 -7.03 -17.07 22.06
CA ARG A 204 -5.87 -17.41 22.89
C ARG A 204 -5.11 -16.18 23.41
N THR A 205 -5.55 -14.98 23.05
CA THR A 205 -4.82 -13.76 23.38
C THR A 205 -4.60 -13.59 24.87
N ASN A 206 -3.35 -13.37 25.26
CA ASN A 206 -2.97 -13.17 26.65
C ASN A 206 -3.34 -11.75 27.10
N PRO A 207 -4.20 -11.59 28.14
CA PRO A 207 -4.61 -10.27 28.61
C PRO A 207 -3.45 -9.39 29.04
N ALA A 208 -2.43 -9.94 29.71
CA ALA A 208 -1.26 -9.18 30.14
C ALA A 208 -0.38 -8.71 28.98
N TRP A 209 -0.40 -9.38 27.85
CA TRP A 209 0.26 -8.90 26.63
C TRP A 209 -0.55 -7.76 26.00
N LEU A 210 -1.86 -7.90 25.90
CA LEU A 210 -2.75 -6.89 25.36
C LEU A 210 -2.69 -5.59 26.18
N GLU A 211 -2.72 -5.69 27.50
CA GLU A 211 -2.63 -4.54 28.40
C GLU A 211 -1.37 -3.68 28.18
N ARG A 212 -0.26 -4.29 27.79
CA ARG A 212 0.98 -3.57 27.44
C ARG A 212 0.92 -2.83 26.10
N LEU A 213 -0.08 -3.12 25.27
CA LEU A 213 -0.23 -2.47 23.96
C LEU A 213 -1.00 -1.17 24.03
N LYS A 214 -1.75 -0.93 25.10
CA LYS A 214 -2.54 0.30 25.23
C LYS A 214 -1.61 1.53 25.19
N PRO A 215 -1.98 2.59 24.44
CA PRO A 215 -1.17 3.80 24.35
C PRO A 215 -1.54 4.86 25.41
N TRP A 216 -2.23 4.46 26.47
CA TRP A 216 -2.61 5.33 27.58
C TRP A 216 -2.27 4.70 28.93
N GLU A 217 -2.16 5.53 29.96
CA GLU A 217 -2.08 5.11 31.35
C GLU A 217 -3.46 5.25 32.03
N PRO A 218 -3.78 4.44 33.05
CA PRO A 218 -5.02 4.61 33.82
C PRO A 218 -5.19 6.04 34.32
N GLY A 219 -6.40 6.60 34.18
CA GLY A 219 -6.70 7.99 34.51
C GLY A 219 -6.38 9.02 33.43
N ALA A 220 -5.75 8.64 32.33
CA ALA A 220 -5.56 9.51 31.18
C ALA A 220 -6.90 9.96 30.59
N VAL A 221 -6.97 11.21 30.12
CA VAL A 221 -8.14 11.71 29.41
C VAL A 221 -8.34 10.93 28.12
N TYR A 222 -9.57 10.59 27.80
CA TYR A 222 -9.93 9.92 26.56
C TYR A 222 -9.43 10.70 25.33
N ALA A 223 -8.84 9.99 24.40
CA ALA A 223 -8.42 10.50 23.10
C ALA A 223 -8.79 9.48 22.02
N PRO A 224 -9.60 9.85 21.00
CA PRO A 224 -9.98 8.94 19.90
C PRO A 224 -8.78 8.30 19.20
N ASP A 225 -7.71 9.09 19.03
CA ASP A 225 -6.47 8.62 18.38
C ASP A 225 -5.80 7.48 19.17
N SER A 226 -5.93 7.46 20.51
CA SER A 226 -5.39 6.39 21.35
C SER A 226 -6.18 5.08 21.16
N ILE A 227 -7.49 5.17 21.04
CA ILE A 227 -8.35 4.00 20.77
C ILE A 227 -8.04 3.45 19.38
N ALA A 228 -8.02 4.32 18.36
CA ALA A 228 -7.68 3.94 16.99
C ALA A 228 -6.25 3.37 16.86
N GLU A 229 -5.30 3.89 17.65
CA GLU A 229 -3.94 3.38 17.68
C GLU A 229 -3.87 1.95 18.23
N LEU A 230 -4.62 1.63 19.30
CA LEU A 230 -4.69 0.27 19.83
C LEU A 230 -5.31 -0.69 18.80
N GLU A 231 -6.43 -0.29 18.20
CA GLU A 231 -7.09 -1.07 17.15
C GLU A 231 -6.15 -1.36 15.99
N ARG A 232 -5.45 -0.34 15.49
CA ARG A 232 -4.46 -0.48 14.43
C ARG A 232 -3.31 -1.41 14.83
N ARG A 233 -2.77 -1.31 16.06
CA ARG A 233 -1.72 -2.22 16.55
C ARG A 233 -2.15 -3.68 16.50
N LEU A 234 -3.39 -3.95 16.84
CA LEU A 234 -3.94 -5.30 16.83
C LEU A 234 -4.19 -5.80 15.40
N LEU A 235 -4.81 -4.99 14.54
CA LEU A 235 -5.03 -5.31 13.12
C LEU A 235 -3.71 -5.56 12.37
N ASP A 236 -2.68 -4.75 12.64
CA ASP A 236 -1.35 -4.88 12.01
C ASP A 236 -0.65 -6.22 12.30
N THR A 237 -1.09 -6.96 13.33
CA THR A 237 -0.54 -8.28 13.63
C THR A 237 -0.95 -9.35 12.60
N GLY A 238 -2.08 -9.15 11.93
CA GLY A 238 -2.63 -10.07 10.94
C GLY A 238 -3.14 -11.41 11.48
N VAL A 239 -3.29 -11.56 12.80
CA VAL A 239 -3.77 -12.81 13.44
C VAL A 239 -5.23 -12.79 13.84
N TYR A 240 -5.91 -11.67 13.65
CA TYR A 240 -7.33 -11.50 13.94
C TYR A 240 -8.11 -11.25 12.64
N ASP A 241 -9.28 -11.85 12.53
CA ASP A 241 -10.25 -11.58 11.45
C ASP A 241 -11.07 -10.33 11.77
N SER A 242 -11.31 -10.09 13.05
CA SER A 242 -12.02 -8.90 13.53
C SER A 242 -11.38 -8.38 14.82
N VAL A 243 -11.26 -7.07 14.88
CA VAL A 243 -10.82 -6.31 16.06
C VAL A 243 -11.85 -5.20 16.27
N THR A 244 -12.36 -5.09 17.48
CA THR A 244 -13.21 -3.97 17.91
C THR A 244 -12.61 -3.36 19.17
N VAL A 245 -12.46 -2.04 19.19
CA VAL A 245 -11.96 -1.31 20.36
C VAL A 245 -12.94 -0.19 20.66
N ALA A 246 -13.65 -0.29 21.78
CA ALA A 246 -14.69 0.65 22.16
C ALA A 246 -14.63 0.96 23.66
N LEU A 247 -15.15 2.12 24.03
CA LEU A 247 -15.38 2.40 25.47
C LEU A 247 -16.48 1.49 26.01
N ALA A 248 -16.34 1.08 27.24
CA ALA A 248 -17.42 0.42 27.99
C ALA A 248 -18.66 1.35 28.07
N PRO A 249 -19.85 0.85 28.33
CA PRO A 249 -21.05 1.67 28.56
C PRO A 249 -20.84 2.75 29.62
N THR A 250 -21.61 3.83 29.56
CA THR A 250 -21.46 5.01 30.44
C THR A 250 -21.64 4.73 31.93
N ASP A 251 -22.37 3.65 32.26
CA ASP A 251 -22.63 3.16 33.62
C ASP A 251 -21.56 2.18 34.13
N ALA A 252 -20.67 1.70 33.26
CA ALA A 252 -19.60 0.76 33.60
C ALA A 252 -18.31 1.50 33.99
N LEU A 253 -18.35 2.17 35.16
CA LEU A 253 -17.18 2.89 35.70
C LEU A 253 -16.50 2.04 36.78
N THR A 254 -15.16 2.20 36.90
CA THR A 254 -14.38 1.65 38.01
C THR A 254 -14.66 2.41 39.31
N GLU A 255 -14.12 1.92 40.43
CA GLU A 255 -14.24 2.60 41.74
C GLU A 255 -13.62 4.00 41.71
N GLU A 256 -12.59 4.23 40.88
CA GLU A 256 -11.95 5.53 40.68
C GLU A 256 -12.74 6.44 39.72
N GLY A 257 -13.84 5.97 39.13
CA GLY A 257 -14.64 6.69 38.15
C GLY A 257 -14.03 6.70 36.73
N TYR A 258 -13.11 5.78 36.46
CA TYR A 258 -12.54 5.63 35.12
C TYR A 258 -13.37 4.65 34.29
N ARG A 259 -13.27 4.78 32.97
CA ARG A 259 -14.04 3.98 32.02
C ARG A 259 -13.15 2.96 31.31
N PRO A 260 -13.40 1.65 31.45
CA PRO A 260 -12.64 0.61 30.78
C PRO A 260 -12.80 0.69 29.24
N VAL A 261 -11.83 0.12 28.54
CA VAL A 261 -11.89 -0.05 27.07
C VAL A 261 -12.14 -1.53 26.78
N ILE A 262 -13.27 -1.83 26.16
CA ILE A 262 -13.60 -3.19 25.71
C ILE A 262 -12.88 -3.47 24.41
N VAL A 263 -12.11 -4.55 24.40
CA VAL A 263 -11.41 -5.04 23.19
C VAL A 263 -12.00 -6.39 22.80
N GLY A 264 -12.78 -6.41 21.74
CA GLY A 264 -13.31 -7.64 21.14
C GLY A 264 -12.34 -8.19 20.09
N LEU A 265 -11.92 -9.45 20.22
CA LEU A 265 -11.01 -10.11 19.29
C LEU A 265 -11.62 -11.42 18.78
N ALA A 266 -11.69 -11.53 17.44
CA ALA A 266 -11.97 -12.80 16.78
C ALA A 266 -10.68 -13.30 16.12
N ASP A 267 -10.11 -14.39 16.64
CA ASP A 267 -8.93 -15.01 16.04
C ASP A 267 -9.27 -15.52 14.64
N ARG A 268 -8.36 -15.34 13.67
CA ARG A 268 -8.46 -15.96 12.35
C ARG A 268 -8.28 -17.48 12.44
N GLU A 269 -8.58 -18.17 11.35
CA GLU A 269 -8.30 -19.60 11.22
C GLU A 269 -6.87 -19.91 11.72
N PRO A 270 -6.72 -20.84 12.69
CA PRO A 270 -5.46 -21.02 13.41
C PRO A 270 -4.31 -21.54 12.54
N ARG A 271 -4.60 -21.95 11.31
CA ARG A 271 -3.60 -22.51 10.38
C ARG A 271 -3.92 -22.10 8.95
N THR A 272 -2.87 -21.78 8.19
CA THR A 272 -2.95 -21.59 6.73
C THR A 272 -1.90 -22.43 6.03
N ILE A 273 -2.20 -22.83 4.80
CA ILE A 273 -1.26 -23.48 3.88
C ILE A 273 -1.25 -22.65 2.61
N GLU A 274 -0.08 -22.22 2.21
CA GLU A 274 0.16 -21.48 0.97
C GLU A 274 1.05 -22.33 0.09
N LEU A 275 0.71 -22.45 -1.18
CA LEU A 275 1.48 -23.18 -2.19
C LEU A 275 1.81 -22.24 -3.33
N GLY A 276 3.04 -22.23 -3.77
CA GLY A 276 3.53 -21.43 -4.88
C GLY A 276 4.27 -22.30 -5.90
N ALA A 277 4.24 -21.89 -7.16
CA ALA A 277 5.06 -22.46 -8.22
C ALA A 277 5.65 -21.33 -9.05
N SER A 278 6.90 -21.48 -9.46
CA SER A 278 7.61 -20.53 -10.30
C SER A 278 8.38 -21.27 -11.40
N TYR A 279 8.64 -20.57 -12.50
CA TYR A 279 9.47 -21.07 -13.58
C TYR A 279 10.22 -19.92 -14.26
N SER A 280 11.50 -20.12 -14.48
CA SER A 280 12.29 -19.25 -15.35
C SER A 280 13.27 -20.09 -16.18
N THR A 281 13.69 -19.57 -17.32
CA THR A 281 14.69 -20.25 -18.17
C THR A 281 16.08 -20.26 -17.55
N SER A 282 16.34 -19.34 -16.59
CA SER A 282 17.64 -19.19 -15.92
C SER A 282 17.75 -19.95 -14.61
N GLU A 283 16.62 -20.23 -13.92
CA GLU A 283 16.61 -20.82 -12.56
C GLU A 283 15.86 -22.16 -12.51
N GLY A 284 15.21 -22.55 -13.63
CA GLY A 284 14.44 -23.78 -13.69
C GLY A 284 13.06 -23.68 -13.03
N PHE A 285 12.54 -24.80 -12.59
CA PHE A 285 11.26 -24.94 -11.92
C PHE A 285 11.41 -24.85 -10.40
N GLY A 286 10.52 -24.11 -9.74
CA GLY A 286 10.47 -23.97 -8.28
C GLY A 286 9.08 -24.25 -7.72
N LEU A 287 9.05 -24.91 -6.55
CA LEU A 287 7.86 -25.12 -5.73
C LEU A 287 8.11 -24.56 -4.34
N ASP A 288 7.16 -23.79 -3.83
CA ASP A 288 7.16 -23.23 -2.50
C ASP A 288 5.95 -23.75 -1.72
N ALA A 289 6.13 -24.08 -0.46
CA ALA A 289 5.06 -24.44 0.46
C ALA A 289 5.29 -23.72 1.80
N ARG A 290 4.26 -23.09 2.33
CA ARG A 290 4.30 -22.45 3.64
C ARG A 290 3.10 -22.92 4.46
N TRP A 291 3.39 -23.50 5.63
CA TRP A 291 2.41 -23.78 6.65
C TRP A 291 2.58 -22.79 7.79
N THR A 292 1.54 -22.05 8.13
CA THR A 292 1.58 -21.04 9.19
C THR A 292 0.58 -21.40 10.29
N ARG A 293 1.00 -21.23 11.54
CA ARG A 293 0.14 -21.34 12.72
C ARG A 293 0.16 -20.00 13.48
N TYR A 294 -1.04 -19.49 13.74
CA TYR A 294 -1.25 -18.19 14.36
C TYR A 294 -1.51 -18.30 15.85
N ASN A 295 -1.06 -17.30 16.61
CA ASN A 295 -1.34 -17.05 18.02
C ASN A 295 -1.07 -18.26 18.93
N VAL A 296 0.10 -18.88 18.77
CA VAL A 296 0.49 -20.08 19.54
C VAL A 296 0.75 -19.74 21.00
N LEU A 297 1.44 -18.62 21.26
CA LEU A 297 1.85 -18.14 22.58
C LEU A 297 0.87 -17.13 23.18
N GLY A 298 -0.22 -16.80 22.46
CA GLY A 298 -1.19 -15.79 22.90
C GLY A 298 -0.68 -14.36 22.82
N ARG A 299 0.30 -14.08 21.94
CA ARG A 299 0.94 -12.76 21.77
C ARG A 299 0.85 -12.26 20.34
N ALA A 300 -0.18 -12.71 19.63
CA ALA A 300 -0.34 -12.50 18.21
C ALA A 300 0.87 -12.97 17.38
N ASP A 301 1.56 -13.98 17.89
CA ASP A 301 2.72 -14.60 17.28
C ASP A 301 2.34 -15.47 16.08
N THR A 302 3.29 -15.63 15.17
CA THR A 302 3.17 -16.57 14.05
C THR A 302 4.36 -17.52 14.04
N LEU A 303 4.06 -18.82 13.90
CA LEU A 303 5.03 -19.86 13.66
C LEU A 303 4.80 -20.44 12.27
N ALA A 304 5.76 -20.34 11.39
CA ALA A 304 5.67 -20.89 10.04
C ALA A 304 6.72 -21.97 9.80
N VAL A 305 6.36 -22.96 8.99
CA VAL A 305 7.30 -23.91 8.38
C VAL A 305 7.27 -23.65 6.88
N VAL A 306 8.46 -23.40 6.31
CA VAL A 306 8.63 -23.01 4.92
C VAL A 306 9.47 -24.07 4.22
N GLY A 307 8.96 -24.60 3.11
CA GLY A 307 9.66 -25.50 2.23
C GLY A 307 9.81 -24.87 0.84
N ARG A 308 11.01 -24.91 0.28
CA ARG A 308 11.29 -24.59 -1.12
C ARG A 308 12.02 -25.75 -1.77
N LEU A 309 11.58 -26.11 -2.97
CA LEU A 309 12.25 -27.11 -3.80
C LEU A 309 12.46 -26.51 -5.18
N SER A 310 13.71 -26.30 -5.59
CA SER A 310 14.07 -25.91 -6.95
C SER A 310 15.35 -26.59 -7.39
N GLU A 311 15.69 -26.43 -8.65
CA GLU A 311 16.95 -27.00 -9.19
C GLU A 311 18.17 -26.34 -8.55
N MET A 312 18.06 -25.07 -8.16
CA MET A 312 19.18 -24.27 -7.65
C MET A 312 19.14 -24.07 -6.12
N ASP A 313 17.96 -23.99 -5.50
CA ASP A 313 17.82 -23.75 -4.06
C ASP A 313 16.73 -24.63 -3.47
N SER A 314 17.12 -25.52 -2.58
CA SER A 314 16.21 -26.36 -1.81
C SER A 314 16.38 -26.04 -0.33
N ARG A 315 15.28 -25.70 0.34
CA ARG A 315 15.31 -25.21 1.72
C ARG A 315 14.11 -25.72 2.52
N LEU A 316 14.36 -26.07 3.77
CA LEU A 316 13.30 -26.32 4.75
C LEU A 316 13.64 -25.54 6.02
N GLY A 317 12.75 -24.64 6.41
CA GLY A 317 12.97 -23.76 7.55
C GLY A 317 11.74 -23.61 8.44
N ALA A 318 11.96 -23.02 9.60
CA ALA A 318 10.93 -22.61 10.54
C ALA A 318 11.17 -21.16 10.94
N ASP A 319 10.11 -20.35 10.92
CA ASP A 319 10.12 -18.92 11.27
C ASP A 319 9.21 -18.68 12.48
N LEU A 320 9.68 -17.92 13.44
CA LEU A 320 8.92 -17.41 14.57
C LEU A 320 8.90 -15.89 14.51
N THR A 321 7.70 -15.28 14.49
CA THR A 321 7.52 -13.84 14.54
C THR A 321 6.72 -13.46 15.77
N LEU A 322 7.24 -12.54 16.58
CA LEU A 322 6.60 -11.99 17.78
C LEU A 322 6.38 -10.48 17.58
N PRO A 323 5.18 -10.05 17.14
CA PRO A 323 4.86 -8.64 17.01
C PRO A 323 4.80 -7.96 18.37
N HIS A 324 5.06 -6.66 18.40
CA HIS A 324 5.07 -5.86 19.62
C HIS A 324 5.95 -6.41 20.77
N TRP A 325 7.06 -7.06 20.38
CA TRP A 325 7.99 -7.65 21.34
C TRP A 325 8.64 -6.58 22.21
N ARG A 326 8.44 -6.65 23.54
CA ARG A 326 8.85 -5.69 24.57
C ARG A 326 8.27 -4.28 24.42
N ARG A 327 8.07 -3.77 23.21
CA ARG A 327 7.55 -2.41 22.93
C ARG A 327 6.61 -2.45 21.70
N PRO A 328 5.62 -1.54 21.63
CA PRO A 328 4.81 -1.36 20.43
C PRO A 328 5.68 -1.07 19.18
N ALA A 329 5.21 -1.49 18.02
CA ALA A 329 5.88 -1.34 16.73
C ALA A 329 7.29 -1.97 16.63
N GLN A 330 7.64 -2.87 17.56
CA GLN A 330 8.88 -3.63 17.56
C GLN A 330 8.55 -5.12 17.41
N THR A 331 9.08 -5.76 16.38
CA THR A 331 8.88 -7.20 16.11
C THR A 331 10.18 -7.94 16.34
N PHE A 332 10.13 -9.05 17.07
CA PHE A 332 11.21 -10.01 17.14
C PHE A 332 10.92 -11.10 16.11
N HIS A 333 11.95 -11.45 15.36
CA HIS A 333 11.93 -12.53 14.39
C HIS A 333 13.09 -13.48 14.69
N ALA A 334 12.85 -14.78 14.55
CA ALA A 334 13.87 -15.81 14.61
C ALA A 334 13.56 -16.90 13.58
N ASP A 335 14.56 -17.33 12.88
CA ASP A 335 14.45 -18.40 11.90
C ASP A 335 15.57 -19.43 12.06
N ALA A 336 15.28 -20.64 11.59
CA ALA A 336 16.24 -21.72 11.46
C ALA A 336 15.92 -22.52 10.20
N ASP A 337 16.91 -22.85 9.41
CA ASP A 337 16.73 -23.60 8.19
C ASP A 337 17.87 -24.57 7.88
N ILE A 338 17.53 -25.60 7.11
CA ILE A 338 18.47 -26.46 6.43
C ILE A 338 18.33 -26.20 4.93
N TYR A 339 19.43 -26.10 4.22
CA TYR A 339 19.41 -25.72 2.82
C TYR A 339 20.46 -26.44 1.99
N ARG A 340 20.21 -26.49 0.69
CA ARG A 340 21.16 -26.86 -0.36
C ARG A 340 21.00 -25.89 -1.51
N THR A 341 22.08 -25.18 -1.82
CA THR A 341 22.16 -24.27 -2.96
C THR A 341 23.15 -24.87 -3.98
N LYS A 342 22.75 -24.96 -5.24
CA LYS A 342 23.55 -25.44 -6.33
C LYS A 342 23.49 -24.50 -7.51
N THR A 343 24.60 -23.85 -7.80
CA THR A 343 24.75 -22.91 -8.91
C THR A 343 25.88 -23.40 -9.85
N ASP A 344 26.13 -22.65 -10.90
CA ASP A 344 27.28 -22.92 -11.75
C ASP A 344 28.62 -22.62 -11.05
N ALA A 345 28.61 -21.70 -10.07
CA ALA A 345 29.78 -21.28 -9.32
C ALA A 345 30.16 -22.23 -8.16
N TYR A 346 29.16 -22.72 -7.41
CA TYR A 346 29.37 -23.53 -6.21
C TYR A 346 28.17 -24.43 -5.88
N GLU A 347 28.42 -25.42 -5.02
CA GLU A 347 27.39 -26.17 -4.32
C GLU A 347 27.60 -26.00 -2.81
N GLU A 348 26.55 -25.59 -2.07
CA GLU A 348 26.62 -25.40 -0.62
C GLU A 348 25.46 -26.12 0.06
N THR A 349 25.74 -26.82 1.13
CA THR A 349 24.74 -27.43 2.02
C THR A 349 25.01 -26.95 3.43
N GLY A 350 23.97 -26.50 4.13
CA GLY A 350 24.16 -25.89 5.44
C GLY A 350 22.95 -25.93 6.34
N VAL A 351 23.17 -25.44 7.56
CA VAL A 351 22.17 -25.18 8.59
C VAL A 351 22.40 -23.77 9.09
N GLY A 352 21.39 -22.91 8.92
CA GLY A 352 21.39 -21.52 9.37
C GLY A 352 20.46 -21.30 10.55
N VAL A 353 20.82 -20.38 11.43
CA VAL A 353 19.93 -19.80 12.43
C VAL A 353 20.14 -18.28 12.46
N ALA A 354 19.05 -17.53 12.54
CA ALA A 354 19.14 -16.08 12.70
C ALA A 354 18.09 -15.57 13.69
N ALA A 355 18.38 -14.42 14.27
CA ALA A 355 17.42 -13.71 15.10
C ALA A 355 17.62 -12.20 14.93
N ASP A 356 16.51 -11.48 14.81
CA ASP A 356 16.53 -10.03 14.65
C ASP A 356 15.42 -9.33 15.42
N VAL A 357 15.62 -8.04 15.60
CA VAL A 357 14.64 -7.11 16.13
C VAL A 357 14.43 -6.02 15.09
N ARG A 358 13.23 -5.97 14.55
CA ARG A 358 12.79 -4.94 13.61
C ARG A 358 11.92 -3.92 14.32
N ARG A 359 12.23 -2.64 14.15
CA ARG A 359 11.41 -1.54 14.63
C ARG A 359 10.86 -0.74 13.47
N ARG A 360 9.53 -0.53 13.47
CA ARG A 360 8.82 0.27 12.45
C ARG A 360 8.86 1.76 12.81
N TYR A 361 9.08 2.59 11.80
CA TYR A 361 9.01 4.04 11.85
C TYR A 361 8.09 4.54 10.73
N GLY A 362 6.91 5.05 11.07
CA GLY A 362 5.88 5.39 10.09
C GLY A 362 5.17 4.15 9.51
N ALA A 363 4.62 4.26 8.30
CA ALA A 363 3.82 3.20 7.67
C ALA A 363 4.68 2.01 7.22
N ASN A 364 5.69 2.25 6.37
CA ASN A 364 6.42 1.22 5.65
C ASN A 364 7.95 1.27 5.85
N SER A 365 8.43 2.03 6.86
CA SER A 365 9.87 2.17 7.11
C SER A 365 10.32 1.40 8.34
N PHE A 366 11.50 0.79 8.29
CA PHE A 366 12.01 -0.10 9.34
C PHE A 366 13.49 0.11 9.60
N VAL A 367 13.89 -0.15 10.84
CA VAL A 367 15.27 -0.43 11.22
C VAL A 367 15.32 -1.83 11.83
N THR A 368 16.26 -2.64 11.39
CA THR A 368 16.45 -4.01 11.86
C THR A 368 17.86 -4.17 12.39
N VAL A 369 18.01 -4.86 13.51
CA VAL A 369 19.31 -5.27 14.04
C VAL A 369 19.21 -6.75 14.40
N GLY A 370 20.17 -7.54 13.94
CA GLY A 370 20.13 -8.98 14.14
C GLY A 370 21.49 -9.63 14.15
N THR A 371 21.48 -10.94 14.30
CA THR A 371 22.64 -11.81 14.25
C THR A 371 22.28 -13.10 13.53
N SER A 372 23.25 -13.71 12.86
CA SER A 372 23.12 -15.01 12.23
C SER A 372 24.32 -15.89 12.53
N LEU A 373 24.08 -17.19 12.51
CA LEU A 373 25.09 -18.23 12.60
C LEU A 373 24.76 -19.31 11.57
N ASP A 374 25.72 -19.65 10.73
CA ASP A 374 25.57 -20.60 9.66
C ASP A 374 26.70 -21.63 9.71
N PHE A 375 26.35 -22.90 9.56
CA PHE A 375 27.27 -24.04 9.47
C PHE A 375 27.08 -24.65 8.10
N SER A 376 28.05 -24.50 7.22
CA SER A 376 27.95 -24.97 5.84
C SER A 376 29.14 -25.74 5.37
N LYS A 377 28.89 -26.57 4.35
CA LYS A 377 29.91 -27.22 3.54
C LYS A 377 29.74 -26.72 2.11
N THR A 378 30.81 -26.12 1.58
CA THR A 378 30.83 -25.49 0.26
C THR A 378 31.83 -26.18 -0.64
N ASP A 379 31.37 -26.64 -1.80
CA ASP A 379 32.21 -27.14 -2.89
C ASP A 379 32.27 -26.06 -3.98
N GLU A 380 33.42 -25.42 -4.14
CA GLU A 380 33.65 -24.38 -5.14
C GLU A 380 34.20 -25.00 -6.43
N LYS A 381 33.62 -24.65 -7.58
CA LYS A 381 34.12 -25.12 -8.87
C LYS A 381 35.43 -24.45 -9.28
N ASP A 382 35.78 -23.33 -8.65
CA ASP A 382 37.05 -22.60 -8.78
C ASP A 382 38.18 -23.18 -7.92
N ALA A 383 38.06 -24.40 -7.45
CA ALA A 383 39.04 -24.97 -6.59
C ALA A 383 40.45 -25.03 -7.24
N ARG A 384 41.22 -23.94 -7.09
CA ARG A 384 42.65 -23.89 -7.50
C ARG A 384 43.51 -24.80 -6.66
N SER A 385 42.96 -25.35 -5.57
CA SER A 385 43.58 -26.35 -4.71
C SER A 385 42.57 -27.40 -4.27
N LEU A 386 43.01 -28.62 -3.98
CA LEU A 386 42.17 -29.69 -3.39
C LEU A 386 41.57 -29.27 -2.02
N SER A 387 42.16 -28.28 -1.34
CA SER A 387 41.67 -27.75 -0.07
C SER A 387 40.43 -26.85 -0.22
N ALA A 388 40.10 -26.42 -1.41
CA ALA A 388 38.87 -25.66 -1.66
C ALA A 388 37.65 -26.56 -1.98
N LEU A 389 37.84 -27.88 -2.09
CA LEU A 389 36.77 -28.86 -2.20
C LEU A 389 36.28 -29.25 -0.80
N GLY A 390 34.97 -29.10 -0.55
CA GLY A 390 34.37 -29.50 0.71
C GLY A 390 34.76 -28.64 1.91
N ARG A 391 34.97 -27.33 1.70
CA ARG A 391 35.27 -26.39 2.80
C ARG A 391 34.15 -26.41 3.83
N GLU A 392 34.48 -26.75 5.06
CA GLU A 392 33.55 -26.63 6.19
C GLU A 392 33.69 -25.22 6.79
N LEU A 393 32.60 -24.46 6.82
CA LEU A 393 32.58 -23.07 7.23
C LEU A 393 31.63 -22.87 8.40
N VAL A 394 32.06 -22.09 9.37
CA VAL A 394 31.21 -21.52 10.40
C VAL A 394 31.19 -20.00 10.18
N THR A 395 30.06 -19.48 9.78
CA THR A 395 29.88 -18.05 9.50
C THR A 395 29.04 -17.42 10.60
N ALA A 396 29.59 -16.44 11.29
CA ALA A 396 28.88 -15.65 12.30
C ALA A 396 28.81 -14.20 11.84
N ALA A 397 27.60 -13.62 11.86
CA ALA A 397 27.41 -12.23 11.49
C ALA A 397 26.51 -11.47 12.48
N VAL A 398 26.75 -10.17 12.57
CA VAL A 398 25.83 -9.21 13.17
C VAL A 398 25.43 -8.26 12.06
N PHE A 399 24.16 -7.90 11.96
CA PHE A 399 23.75 -6.98 10.92
C PHE A 399 22.87 -5.86 11.42
N GLY A 400 22.98 -4.71 10.77
CA GLY A 400 22.06 -3.59 10.84
C GLY A 400 21.48 -3.33 9.46
N ALA A 401 20.17 -3.18 9.37
CA ALA A 401 19.52 -2.84 8.12
C ALA A 401 18.51 -1.71 8.31
N VAL A 402 18.34 -0.91 7.27
CA VAL A 402 17.34 0.15 7.21
C VAL A 402 16.56 0.01 5.92
N SER A 403 15.24 0.15 6.02
CA SER A 403 14.33 0.26 4.88
C SER A 403 13.50 1.52 5.06
N LEU A 404 13.68 2.46 4.17
CA LEU A 404 12.92 3.71 4.11
C LEU A 404 12.02 3.65 2.88
N ASP A 405 10.73 3.50 3.10
CA ASP A 405 9.75 3.39 2.01
C ASP A 405 8.79 4.58 2.07
N ARG A 406 8.76 5.32 0.97
CA ARG A 406 7.90 6.46 0.69
C ARG A 406 7.14 6.26 -0.63
N SER A 407 7.03 5.03 -1.10
CA SER A 407 6.17 4.69 -2.23
C SER A 407 4.70 4.74 -1.82
N ASN A 408 3.83 4.92 -2.81
CA ASN A 408 2.39 4.93 -2.61
C ASN A 408 1.79 3.52 -2.44
N ASP A 409 2.43 2.50 -3.02
CA ASP A 409 2.03 1.10 -2.93
C ASP A 409 3.28 0.20 -2.87
N PRO A 410 3.38 -0.75 -1.92
CA PRO A 410 4.53 -1.64 -1.81
C PRO A 410 4.62 -2.71 -2.92
N LEU A 411 3.50 -3.08 -3.56
CA LEU A 411 3.42 -4.17 -4.54
C LEU A 411 3.39 -3.68 -5.99
N ASP A 412 2.77 -2.51 -6.23
CA ASP A 412 2.71 -1.87 -7.55
C ASP A 412 2.96 -0.36 -7.43
N PRO A 413 4.19 0.05 -7.08
CA PRO A 413 4.50 1.45 -6.87
C PRO A 413 4.47 2.25 -8.18
N THR A 414 3.74 3.36 -8.14
CA THR A 414 3.62 4.30 -9.26
C THR A 414 4.24 5.65 -8.95
N GLN A 415 4.44 5.97 -7.67
CA GLN A 415 5.00 7.24 -7.20
C GLN A 415 5.81 7.05 -5.93
N GLY A 416 6.84 7.87 -5.76
CA GLY A 416 7.65 7.90 -4.55
C GLY A 416 8.99 7.19 -4.72
N TRP A 417 9.56 6.76 -3.61
CA TRP A 417 10.89 6.12 -3.59
C TRP A 417 11.04 5.19 -2.39
N ARG A 418 11.97 4.24 -2.52
CA ARG A 418 12.38 3.35 -1.44
C ARG A 418 13.90 3.24 -1.42
N VAL A 419 14.50 3.18 -0.23
CA VAL A 419 15.92 2.94 -0.01
C VAL A 419 16.07 1.84 1.04
N ASP A 420 16.77 0.78 0.67
CA ASP A 420 17.16 -0.31 1.55
C ASP A 420 18.69 -0.29 1.70
N GLY A 421 19.17 -0.41 2.92
CA GLY A 421 20.59 -0.50 3.23
C GLY A 421 20.88 -1.60 4.24
N ARG A 422 22.00 -2.29 4.09
CA ARG A 422 22.49 -3.34 5.00
C ARG A 422 23.97 -3.15 5.26
N PHE A 423 24.35 -3.34 6.50
CA PHE A 423 25.72 -3.33 7.01
C PHE A 423 25.89 -4.58 7.85
N GLU A 424 26.84 -5.46 7.48
CA GLU A 424 26.96 -6.78 8.06
C GLU A 424 28.45 -7.16 8.28
N PRO A 425 29.02 -6.85 9.46
CA PRO A 425 30.27 -7.42 9.88
C PRO A 425 30.13 -8.94 10.08
N THR A 426 30.96 -9.68 9.38
CA THR A 426 30.94 -11.14 9.31
C THR A 426 32.30 -11.71 9.68
N TYR A 427 32.29 -12.82 10.39
CA TYR A 427 33.46 -13.59 10.73
C TYR A 427 33.27 -15.03 10.28
N ILE A 428 34.12 -15.50 9.39
CA ILE A 428 34.14 -16.89 8.93
C ILE A 428 35.27 -17.62 9.66
N VAL A 429 34.96 -18.81 10.16
CA VAL A 429 35.89 -19.77 10.68
C VAL A 429 35.86 -21.01 9.76
N GLY A 430 36.99 -21.39 9.25
CA GLY A 430 37.21 -22.57 8.40
C GLY A 430 38.66 -23.01 8.52
N ASP A 431 39.27 -23.42 7.42
CA ASP A 431 40.70 -23.70 7.37
C ASP A 431 41.52 -22.45 7.72
N GLU A 432 41.04 -21.29 7.34
CA GLU A 432 41.53 -19.98 7.73
C GLU A 432 40.37 -19.11 8.23
N SER A 433 40.66 -18.20 9.15
CA SER A 433 39.65 -17.26 9.69
C SER A 433 39.65 -15.97 8.89
N LEU A 434 38.46 -15.52 8.46
CA LEU A 434 38.29 -14.33 7.63
C LEU A 434 37.28 -13.38 8.25
N PRO A 435 37.68 -12.24 8.80
CA PRO A 435 36.80 -11.13 9.09
C PRO A 435 36.58 -10.29 7.83
N TYR A 436 35.33 -9.99 7.50
CA TYR A 436 34.99 -9.03 6.46
C TYR A 436 33.71 -8.25 6.79
N LEU A 437 33.49 -7.19 6.06
CA LEU A 437 32.30 -6.37 6.16
C LEU A 437 31.56 -6.39 4.82
N GLU A 438 30.30 -6.80 4.82
CA GLU A 438 29.41 -6.60 3.69
C GLU A 438 28.61 -5.31 3.88
N VAL A 439 28.61 -4.45 2.85
CA VAL A 439 27.76 -3.27 2.76
C VAL A 439 26.98 -3.34 1.46
N SER A 440 25.67 -3.26 1.56
CA SER A 440 24.81 -3.20 0.36
C SER A 440 23.72 -2.13 0.51
N THR A 441 23.40 -1.49 -0.61
CA THR A 441 22.34 -0.47 -0.67
C THR A 441 21.59 -0.60 -1.98
N GLN A 442 20.26 -0.49 -1.92
CA GLN A 442 19.41 -0.40 -3.09
C GLN A 442 18.47 0.79 -2.95
N GLY A 443 18.40 1.61 -3.99
CA GLY A 443 17.43 2.68 -4.11
C GLY A 443 16.50 2.41 -5.30
N THR A 444 15.20 2.64 -5.13
CA THR A 444 14.20 2.63 -6.20
C THR A 444 13.42 3.93 -6.20
N ALA A 445 13.02 4.39 -7.38
CA ALA A 445 12.23 5.61 -7.52
C ALA A 445 11.20 5.44 -8.64
N TYR A 446 10.03 6.05 -8.46
CA TYR A 446 8.89 5.92 -9.34
C TYR A 446 8.33 7.30 -9.65
N LEU A 447 8.19 7.61 -10.95
CA LEU A 447 7.73 8.90 -11.45
C LEU A 447 6.54 8.71 -12.40
N PRO A 448 5.32 9.08 -12.00
CA PRO A 448 4.18 9.10 -12.91
C PRO A 448 4.36 10.25 -13.92
N LEU A 449 4.07 9.97 -15.20
CA LEU A 449 4.14 10.97 -16.28
C LEU A 449 2.78 11.58 -16.62
N ASP A 450 1.71 11.03 -16.07
CA ASP A 450 0.34 11.52 -16.23
C ASP A 450 -0.41 11.49 -14.89
N GLU A 451 -1.46 12.31 -14.76
CA GLU A 451 -2.23 12.48 -13.51
C GLU A 451 -2.89 11.17 -13.02
N GLN A 452 -3.18 10.25 -13.92
CA GLN A 452 -3.78 8.96 -13.60
C GLN A 452 -2.75 7.87 -13.33
N ALA A 453 -1.45 8.22 -13.37
CA ALA A 453 -0.31 7.31 -13.21
C ALA A 453 -0.36 6.09 -14.16
N ARG A 454 -0.94 6.25 -15.35
CA ARG A 454 -0.98 5.19 -16.36
C ARG A 454 0.37 4.97 -17.04
N THR A 455 1.23 5.98 -17.01
CA THR A 455 2.62 5.89 -17.48
C THR A 455 3.55 6.19 -16.33
N VAL A 456 4.42 5.25 -16.00
CA VAL A 456 5.37 5.38 -14.88
C VAL A 456 6.78 5.10 -15.38
N ILE A 457 7.72 5.95 -15.03
CA ILE A 457 9.16 5.66 -15.14
C ILE A 457 9.63 5.16 -13.78
N ALA A 458 10.18 3.95 -13.77
CA ALA A 458 10.75 3.34 -12.56
C ALA A 458 12.24 3.13 -12.74
N GLY A 459 13.01 3.46 -11.71
CA GLY A 459 14.47 3.31 -11.68
C GLY A 459 14.93 2.55 -10.45
N ARG A 460 15.96 1.72 -10.59
CA ARG A 460 16.65 1.02 -9.50
C ARG A 460 18.16 1.21 -9.62
N LEU A 461 18.80 1.46 -8.50
CA LEU A 461 20.25 1.42 -8.31
C LEU A 461 20.57 0.48 -7.15
N ARG A 462 21.42 -0.51 -7.38
CA ARG A 462 21.94 -1.40 -6.32
C ARG A 462 23.46 -1.36 -6.33
N VAL A 463 24.04 -1.23 -5.14
CA VAL A 463 25.48 -1.17 -4.92
C VAL A 463 25.83 -2.11 -3.77
N GLY A 464 26.90 -2.89 -3.93
CA GLY A 464 27.40 -3.81 -2.90
C GLY A 464 28.91 -3.78 -2.81
N SER A 465 29.45 -4.01 -1.63
CA SER A 465 30.90 -4.07 -1.37
C SER A 465 31.21 -5.06 -0.24
N LEU A 466 32.22 -5.91 -0.45
CA LEU A 466 32.84 -6.77 0.57
C LEU A 466 34.21 -6.20 0.91
N VAL A 467 34.37 -5.71 2.12
CA VAL A 467 35.59 -5.04 2.59
C VAL A 467 36.30 -5.92 3.62
N GLY A 468 37.62 -6.14 3.48
CA GLY A 468 38.44 -6.85 4.45
C GLY A 468 38.96 -8.22 4.02
N GLY A 469 38.46 -8.77 2.89
CA GLY A 469 38.95 -10.02 2.30
C GLY A 469 39.46 -9.80 0.88
N LYS A 470 40.25 -10.76 0.37
CA LYS A 470 40.56 -10.86 -1.05
C LYS A 470 39.62 -11.85 -1.73
N LEU A 471 39.53 -11.77 -3.06
CA LEU A 471 38.62 -12.60 -3.83
C LEU A 471 38.85 -14.12 -3.63
N ASP A 472 40.10 -14.54 -3.50
CA ASP A 472 40.49 -15.92 -3.26
C ASP A 472 40.29 -16.36 -1.81
N GLU A 473 40.17 -15.44 -0.86
CA GLU A 473 39.91 -15.72 0.56
C GLU A 473 38.40 -15.84 0.84
N VAL A 474 37.58 -15.00 0.17
CA VAL A 474 36.10 -14.98 0.35
C VAL A 474 35.48 -16.19 -0.35
N PRO A 475 34.74 -17.06 0.35
CA PRO A 475 34.04 -18.19 -0.26
C PRO A 475 33.13 -17.78 -1.41
N ALA A 476 33.06 -18.61 -2.47
CA ALA A 476 32.22 -18.31 -3.64
C ALA A 476 30.73 -18.06 -3.26
N SER A 477 30.22 -18.77 -2.26
CA SER A 477 28.86 -18.60 -1.74
C SER A 477 28.60 -17.24 -1.06
N ARG A 478 29.66 -16.49 -0.74
CA ARG A 478 29.57 -15.18 -0.06
C ARG A 478 29.93 -13.99 -0.98
N ARG A 479 30.31 -14.25 -2.24
CA ARG A 479 30.64 -13.21 -3.23
C ARG A 479 29.39 -12.62 -3.86
N PHE A 480 29.52 -11.43 -4.44
CA PHE A 480 28.46 -10.85 -5.27
C PHE A 480 28.42 -11.50 -6.65
N TYR A 481 27.20 -11.66 -7.14
CA TYR A 481 26.87 -12.12 -8.48
C TYR A 481 25.79 -11.25 -9.10
N ALA A 482 25.76 -11.15 -10.43
CA ALA A 482 24.71 -10.48 -11.16
C ALA A 482 24.29 -11.28 -12.41
N GLY A 483 23.10 -10.99 -12.94
CA GLY A 483 22.43 -11.72 -14.01
C GLY A 483 21.21 -12.49 -13.52
N GLY A 484 20.22 -12.69 -14.37
CA GLY A 484 18.94 -13.31 -14.06
C GLY A 484 17.79 -12.34 -13.83
N GLY A 485 16.60 -12.86 -13.55
CA GLY A 485 15.33 -12.11 -13.54
C GLY A 485 15.21 -11.02 -12.48
N GLY A 486 15.93 -11.12 -11.38
CA GLY A 486 15.96 -10.14 -10.29
C GLY A 486 17.16 -9.18 -10.33
N SER A 487 18.04 -9.30 -11.32
CA SER A 487 19.29 -8.58 -11.45
C SER A 487 19.39 -7.91 -12.83
N VAL A 488 20.23 -8.40 -13.73
CA VAL A 488 20.40 -7.93 -15.10
C VAL A 488 19.69 -8.88 -16.05
N ARG A 489 18.49 -8.56 -16.44
CA ARG A 489 17.68 -9.39 -17.37
C ARG A 489 18.34 -9.42 -18.76
N GLY A 490 18.24 -10.57 -19.42
CA GLY A 490 18.92 -10.84 -20.69
C GLY A 490 20.15 -11.73 -20.51
N TYR A 491 20.72 -11.77 -19.32
CA TYR A 491 21.80 -12.68 -18.96
C TYR A 491 21.29 -13.86 -18.11
N ALA A 492 21.91 -15.01 -18.22
CA ALA A 492 21.62 -16.14 -17.36
C ALA A 492 21.93 -15.81 -15.89
N TYR A 493 21.44 -16.64 -14.97
CA TYR A 493 21.70 -16.48 -13.54
C TYR A 493 23.20 -16.50 -13.23
N GLN A 494 23.69 -15.49 -12.49
CA GLN A 494 25.09 -15.31 -12.14
C GLN A 494 26.06 -15.11 -13.33
N ALA A 495 25.57 -14.86 -14.53
CA ALA A 495 26.40 -14.82 -15.75
C ALA A 495 27.14 -13.50 -15.98
N VAL A 496 26.82 -12.46 -15.21
CA VAL A 496 27.48 -11.14 -15.31
C VAL A 496 28.67 -11.05 -14.37
N GLY A 497 29.82 -10.66 -14.87
CA GLY A 497 31.03 -10.43 -14.10
C GLY A 497 32.20 -11.34 -14.49
N PRO A 498 33.22 -11.45 -13.61
CA PRO A 498 34.41 -12.26 -13.84
C PRO A 498 34.07 -13.75 -14.01
N ARG A 499 34.79 -14.40 -14.94
CA ARG A 499 34.65 -15.83 -15.21
C ARG A 499 36.00 -16.52 -15.19
N LEU A 500 35.99 -17.78 -14.84
CA LEU A 500 37.14 -18.64 -14.93
C LEU A 500 37.45 -19.08 -16.37
N ALA A 501 38.57 -19.73 -16.59
CA ALA A 501 39.00 -20.20 -17.91
C ALA A 501 38.03 -21.23 -18.53
N ASP A 502 37.27 -21.95 -17.71
CA ASP A 502 36.24 -22.92 -18.10
C ASP A 502 34.82 -22.31 -18.20
N ASP A 503 34.74 -20.98 -18.15
CA ASP A 503 33.49 -20.18 -18.21
C ASP A 503 32.62 -20.21 -16.94
N THR A 504 33.07 -20.81 -15.85
CA THR A 504 32.40 -20.80 -14.56
C THR A 504 32.32 -19.36 -14.01
N PRO A 505 31.15 -18.89 -13.51
CA PRO A 505 31.05 -17.59 -12.84
C PRO A 505 31.93 -17.55 -11.58
N GLN A 506 32.80 -16.55 -11.48
CA GLN A 506 33.72 -16.42 -10.33
C GLN A 506 33.10 -15.62 -9.18
N GLY A 507 32.13 -14.73 -9.51
CA GLY A 507 31.64 -13.71 -8.59
C GLY A 507 32.68 -12.63 -8.29
N GLY A 508 32.36 -11.70 -7.41
CA GLY A 508 33.26 -10.57 -7.10
C GLY A 508 33.04 -10.00 -5.70
N LEU A 509 33.91 -9.06 -5.35
CA LEU A 509 33.88 -8.34 -4.07
C LEU A 509 33.01 -7.08 -4.14
N SER A 510 32.59 -6.67 -5.32
CA SER A 510 31.72 -5.50 -5.49
C SER A 510 30.65 -5.72 -6.56
N LEU A 511 29.57 -4.97 -6.43
CA LEU A 511 28.39 -5.04 -7.29
C LEU A 511 27.90 -3.62 -7.61
N LEU A 512 27.57 -3.38 -8.88
CA LEU A 512 26.82 -2.22 -9.34
C LEU A 512 25.74 -2.69 -10.29
N GLU A 513 24.48 -2.37 -10.01
CA GLU A 513 23.35 -2.62 -10.91
C GLU A 513 22.51 -1.36 -11.07
N VAL A 514 22.08 -1.11 -12.29
CA VAL A 514 21.15 -0.03 -12.65
C VAL A 514 20.04 -0.63 -13.52
N SER A 515 18.78 -0.31 -13.21
CA SER A 515 17.64 -0.68 -14.01
C SER A 515 16.76 0.54 -14.27
N LEU A 516 16.24 0.64 -15.48
CA LEU A 516 15.28 1.66 -15.87
C LEU A 516 14.12 1.01 -16.62
N GLU A 517 12.89 1.27 -16.17
CA GLU A 517 11.67 0.76 -16.79
C GLU A 517 10.72 1.90 -17.17
N ALA A 518 10.12 1.79 -18.35
CA ALA A 518 8.96 2.57 -18.75
C ALA A 518 7.74 1.64 -18.74
N ARG A 519 6.84 1.85 -17.79
CA ARG A 519 5.62 1.08 -17.57
C ARG A 519 4.43 1.84 -18.13
N ARG A 520 3.56 1.18 -18.92
CA ARG A 520 2.35 1.78 -19.46
C ARG A 520 1.16 0.87 -19.27
N GLN A 521 0.16 1.35 -18.55
CA GLN A 521 -1.15 0.69 -18.42
C GLN A 521 -1.97 0.96 -19.68
N ILE A 522 -2.38 -0.11 -20.38
CA ILE A 522 -3.14 -0.04 -21.61
C ILE A 522 -4.65 -0.12 -21.35
N THR A 523 -5.05 -1.03 -20.45
CA THR A 523 -6.41 -1.17 -19.94
C THR A 523 -6.35 -1.28 -18.42
N ASP A 524 -7.48 -1.36 -17.74
CA ASP A 524 -7.52 -1.51 -16.27
C ASP A 524 -6.80 -2.78 -15.77
N ARG A 525 -6.60 -3.78 -16.62
CA ARG A 525 -5.93 -5.04 -16.26
C ARG A 525 -4.63 -5.30 -17.00
N TRP A 526 -4.42 -4.70 -18.18
CA TRP A 526 -3.26 -4.98 -19.01
C TRP A 526 -2.29 -3.80 -19.04
N GLY A 527 -1.02 -4.08 -18.82
CA GLY A 527 0.09 -3.15 -18.97
C GLY A 527 1.21 -3.73 -19.83
N VAL A 528 2.04 -2.84 -20.35
CA VAL A 528 3.27 -3.18 -21.08
C VAL A 528 4.45 -2.46 -20.42
N VAL A 529 5.62 -3.06 -20.52
CA VAL A 529 6.87 -2.52 -19.97
C VAL A 529 7.97 -2.63 -21.01
N ALA A 530 8.77 -1.58 -21.14
CA ALA A 530 10.07 -1.63 -21.80
C ALA A 530 11.15 -1.32 -20.78
N PHE A 531 12.28 -2.02 -20.83
CA PHE A 531 13.31 -1.85 -19.82
C PHE A 531 14.73 -1.99 -20.37
N VAL A 532 15.65 -1.40 -19.64
CA VAL A 532 17.09 -1.58 -19.78
C VAL A 532 17.70 -1.84 -18.41
N ASP A 533 18.48 -2.89 -18.30
CA ASP A 533 19.22 -3.26 -17.10
C ASP A 533 20.71 -3.24 -17.44
N ALA A 534 21.51 -2.77 -16.50
CA ALA A 534 22.97 -2.77 -16.62
C ALA A 534 23.59 -3.20 -15.30
N GLY A 535 24.66 -4.00 -15.33
CA GLY A 535 25.34 -4.44 -14.14
C GLY A 535 26.81 -4.77 -14.35
N SER A 536 27.56 -4.65 -13.27
CA SER A 536 28.97 -5.01 -13.18
C SER A 536 29.26 -5.67 -11.85
N VAL A 537 30.04 -6.72 -11.88
CA VAL A 537 30.62 -7.41 -10.72
C VAL A 537 32.14 -7.25 -10.79
N GLY A 538 32.72 -6.65 -9.75
CA GLY A 538 34.15 -6.33 -9.71
C GLY A 538 34.96 -7.25 -8.80
N GLU A 539 36.20 -7.57 -9.17
CA GLU A 539 37.15 -8.29 -8.31
C GLU A 539 37.66 -7.40 -7.15
N ASP A 540 37.65 -6.09 -7.36
CA ASP A 540 37.99 -5.10 -6.35
C ASP A 540 36.82 -4.81 -5.41
N GLN A 541 37.11 -4.34 -4.19
CA GLN A 541 36.12 -4.03 -3.16
C GLN A 541 35.28 -2.79 -3.50
N ILE A 542 35.76 -1.89 -4.37
CA ILE A 542 35.06 -0.67 -4.75
C ILE A 542 34.25 -0.92 -6.02
N PRO A 543 32.93 -0.76 -5.98
CA PRO A 543 32.09 -0.89 -7.17
C PRO A 543 32.51 0.07 -8.28
N SER A 544 32.69 -0.43 -9.48
CA SER A 544 33.01 0.35 -10.67
C SER A 544 32.04 0.04 -11.81
N GLY A 545 31.97 0.94 -12.79
CA GLY A 545 31.25 0.71 -14.03
C GLY A 545 32.08 0.01 -15.13
N ASP A 546 33.23 -0.56 -14.77
CA ASP A 546 34.07 -1.28 -15.71
C ASP A 546 33.40 -2.60 -16.11
N ASN A 547 33.48 -2.96 -17.39
CA ASN A 547 32.87 -4.19 -17.94
C ASN A 547 31.36 -4.30 -17.67
N LEU A 548 30.64 -3.18 -17.87
CA LEU A 548 29.20 -3.12 -17.66
C LEU A 548 28.47 -4.00 -18.69
N SER A 549 27.77 -5.03 -18.24
CA SER A 549 26.89 -5.85 -19.06
C SER A 549 25.49 -5.21 -19.15
N VAL A 550 24.95 -5.07 -20.36
CA VAL A 550 23.67 -4.40 -20.60
C VAL A 550 22.65 -5.33 -21.25
N GLY A 551 21.48 -5.42 -20.66
CA GLY A 551 20.34 -6.14 -21.19
C GLY A 551 19.16 -5.22 -21.47
N ILE A 552 18.39 -5.53 -22.51
CA ILE A 552 17.18 -4.81 -22.88
C ILE A 552 16.02 -5.77 -23.02
N GLY A 553 14.81 -5.31 -22.82
CA GLY A 553 13.66 -6.17 -22.99
C GLY A 553 12.33 -5.46 -22.94
N VAL A 554 11.30 -6.26 -23.16
CA VAL A 554 9.91 -5.86 -23.09
C VAL A 554 9.13 -6.88 -22.29
N GLY A 555 8.03 -6.44 -21.68
CA GLY A 555 7.20 -7.32 -20.88
C GLY A 555 5.73 -6.93 -20.90
N VAL A 556 4.91 -7.86 -20.47
CA VAL A 556 3.47 -7.68 -20.28
C VAL A 556 3.14 -7.86 -18.80
N ARG A 557 2.18 -7.09 -18.33
CA ARG A 557 1.64 -7.13 -16.98
C ARG A 557 0.14 -7.40 -17.04
N TYR A 558 -0.32 -8.30 -16.18
CA TYR A 558 -1.74 -8.54 -16.00
C TYR A 558 -2.10 -8.38 -14.53
N ASP A 559 -2.89 -7.39 -14.21
CA ASP A 559 -3.30 -7.08 -12.84
C ASP A 559 -4.34 -8.08 -12.33
N LEU A 560 -4.03 -8.73 -11.20
CA LEU A 560 -4.92 -9.64 -10.47
C LEU A 560 -5.74 -8.95 -9.39
N GLY A 561 -5.52 -7.63 -9.13
CA GLY A 561 -6.15 -6.87 -8.05
C GLY A 561 -5.36 -6.90 -6.73
N PHE A 562 -4.40 -7.80 -6.57
CA PHE A 562 -3.45 -7.85 -5.45
C PHE A 562 -1.98 -7.78 -5.90
N GLY A 563 -1.76 -7.53 -7.17
CA GLY A 563 -0.45 -7.40 -7.82
C GLY A 563 -0.44 -8.00 -9.23
N PRO A 564 0.43 -7.52 -10.12
CA PRO A 564 0.48 -7.99 -11.49
C PRO A 564 1.19 -9.34 -11.63
N ILE A 565 0.70 -10.22 -12.52
CA ILE A 565 1.51 -11.24 -13.17
C ILE A 565 2.37 -10.55 -14.23
N ARG A 566 3.64 -10.84 -14.26
CA ARG A 566 4.56 -10.35 -15.29
C ARG A 566 5.10 -11.47 -16.15
N ALA A 567 5.26 -11.18 -17.46
CA ALA A 567 5.99 -11.99 -18.41
C ALA A 567 6.96 -11.07 -19.17
N ASP A 568 8.26 -11.30 -19.03
CA ASP A 568 9.32 -10.49 -19.63
C ASP A 568 10.12 -11.31 -20.64
N VAL A 569 10.52 -10.68 -21.74
CA VAL A 569 11.50 -11.21 -22.70
C VAL A 569 12.65 -10.22 -22.78
N ALA A 570 13.87 -10.70 -22.60
CA ALA A 570 15.07 -9.88 -22.55
C ALA A 570 16.22 -10.44 -23.38
N PHE A 571 17.07 -9.54 -23.86
CA PHE A 571 18.21 -9.82 -24.71
C PHE A 571 19.46 -9.13 -24.15
N PRO A 572 20.64 -9.78 -24.12
CA PRO A 572 21.90 -9.13 -23.82
C PRO A 572 22.31 -8.26 -25.03
N LEU A 573 22.85 -7.06 -24.76
CA LEU A 573 23.43 -6.22 -25.81
C LEU A 573 24.87 -6.60 -26.13
N ASP A 574 25.61 -7.05 -25.12
CA ASP A 574 26.97 -7.56 -25.31
C ASP A 574 26.91 -9.06 -25.52
N THR A 575 27.04 -9.48 -26.75
CA THR A 575 27.07 -10.88 -27.12
C THR A 575 28.51 -11.41 -27.11
N ASP A 576 29.02 -11.79 -25.98
CA ASP A 576 30.00 -12.86 -25.96
C ASP A 576 29.26 -14.13 -26.43
N LYS A 577 29.84 -14.89 -27.38
CA LYS A 577 29.19 -15.99 -28.14
C LYS A 577 28.65 -17.14 -27.27
N ARG A 578 28.64 -17.01 -25.97
CA ARG A 578 28.33 -18.03 -24.94
C ARG A 578 27.02 -17.79 -24.17
N ASP A 579 26.49 -16.56 -24.19
CA ASP A 579 25.25 -16.26 -23.52
C ASP A 579 24.06 -16.59 -24.42
N ALA A 580 23.07 -17.31 -23.88
CA ALA A 580 21.83 -17.65 -24.60
C ALA A 580 21.13 -16.35 -25.04
N GLY A 581 20.86 -16.22 -26.34
CA GLY A 581 20.43 -14.98 -26.95
C GLY A 581 19.09 -14.40 -26.46
N VAL A 582 18.27 -15.16 -25.72
CA VAL A 582 16.94 -14.71 -25.25
C VAL A 582 16.66 -15.32 -23.88
N GLN A 583 16.26 -14.51 -22.94
CA GLN A 583 15.79 -14.95 -21.62
C GLN A 583 14.31 -14.62 -21.44
N ILE A 584 13.55 -15.54 -20.85
CA ILE A 584 12.13 -15.39 -20.56
C ILE A 584 11.92 -15.53 -19.04
N TYR A 585 11.17 -14.59 -18.47
CA TYR A 585 10.86 -14.56 -17.05
C TYR A 585 9.35 -14.49 -16.83
N LEU A 586 8.84 -15.34 -15.93
CA LEU A 586 7.45 -15.33 -15.50
C LEU A 586 7.39 -15.27 -13.98
N SER A 587 6.72 -14.26 -13.42
CA SER A 587 6.61 -14.10 -11.97
C SER A 587 5.40 -13.23 -11.57
N ILE A 588 5.14 -13.12 -10.27
CA ILE A 588 4.13 -12.26 -9.68
C ILE A 588 4.82 -11.04 -9.06
N GLY A 589 4.21 -9.86 -9.19
CA GLY A 589 4.74 -8.57 -8.74
C GLY A 589 5.53 -7.82 -9.80
N GLN A 590 5.96 -6.60 -9.46
CA GLN A 590 6.87 -5.80 -10.31
C GLN A 590 8.32 -6.32 -10.21
N ALA A 591 9.21 -5.87 -11.10
CA ALA A 591 10.61 -6.28 -11.09
C ALA A 591 11.35 -5.71 -9.87
N PHE A 592 10.93 -4.53 -9.41
CA PHE A 592 11.43 -3.81 -8.24
C PHE A 592 10.44 -2.73 -7.82
#